data_2919ca59849434832cd3c797e9321715
#
_entry.id   2919ca59849434832cd3c797e9321715
#
_cell.length_a   1.000
_cell.length_b   1.000
_cell.length_c   1.000
_cell.angle_alpha   90.00
_cell.angle_beta   90.00
_cell.angle_gamma   90.00
#
_symmetry.space_group_name_H-M   'P 1'
#
loop_
_entity.id
_entity.type
_entity.pdbx_description
1 polymer ?
#
loop_
_entity_poly.entity_id
_entity_poly.type
_entity_poly.pdbx_seq_one_letter_code
_entity_poly.pdbx_strand_id
1 'polypeptide(L)'
;DELHSLVPSKRGVHLALTLSYLDTLLTVPVQRIGISATMEPLETVAEYLVSSGDDEDGVGTKINIAKVSGARELDLDILITDPKFSDLSVMKILEKNIEAIADLISAHTTTLVFANTRKMTENIVLKLRPHLGELVAGHHGSMDKKIRLDVEKKLKHGHLRAVVTSSSLEMGIDIGSVDLVLQIGSPGDISTALQRIGRAGHHVGGIPRARFLPSSVDDLLELAALQAAIQTGEMDLLDFPQNSLDVVAQFMIGLVIINEIDIDEAYEIITNAWSYRNFP
;
A
#
# COMPACT_ATOMS: atom_id res chain seq x y z
N ASP A 1 -4.13 10.97 -4.85
CA ASP A 1 -3.63 9.66 -5.29
C ASP A 1 -3.47 8.72 -4.10
N GLU A 2 -3.63 7.39 -4.33
CA GLU A 2 -3.47 6.35 -3.30
C GLU A 2 -4.41 6.48 -2.10
N LEU A 3 -5.69 6.79 -2.36
CA LEU A 3 -6.68 7.02 -1.29
C LEU A 3 -6.82 5.84 -0.33
N HIS A 4 -6.71 4.59 -0.83
CA HIS A 4 -6.78 3.38 0.00
C HIS A 4 -5.76 3.34 1.15
N SER A 5 -4.59 3.98 0.99
CA SER A 5 -3.58 4.06 2.04
C SER A 5 -3.76 5.25 2.97
N LEU A 6 -4.50 6.26 2.52
CA LEU A 6 -4.67 7.53 3.22
C LEU A 6 -5.92 7.52 4.08
N VAL A 7 -7.07 7.16 3.49
CA VAL A 7 -8.39 7.24 4.14
C VAL A 7 -8.47 6.46 5.46
N PRO A 8 -7.92 5.23 5.60
CA PRO A 8 -7.99 4.49 6.87
C PRO A 8 -6.97 4.96 7.91
N SER A 9 -6.35 6.11 7.71
CA SER A 9 -5.29 6.61 8.61
C SER A 9 -5.62 7.96 9.22
N LYS A 10 -4.99 8.29 10.37
CA LYS A 10 -5.10 9.63 10.97
C LYS A 10 -4.60 10.75 10.05
N ARG A 11 -3.72 10.46 9.10
CA ARG A 11 -3.32 11.42 8.07
C ARG A 11 -4.48 11.72 7.12
N GLY A 12 -5.29 10.73 6.79
CA GLY A 12 -6.51 10.93 6.03
C GLY A 12 -7.51 11.78 6.80
N VAL A 13 -7.72 11.50 8.07
CA VAL A 13 -8.58 12.33 8.93
C VAL A 13 -8.12 13.80 8.92
N HIS A 14 -6.80 14.02 9.05
CA HIS A 14 -6.23 15.38 8.98
C HIS A 14 -6.41 16.01 7.59
N LEU A 15 -6.30 15.22 6.52
CA LEU A 15 -6.56 15.71 5.16
C LEU A 15 -8.03 16.12 4.99
N ALA A 16 -8.99 15.35 5.52
CA ALA A 16 -10.40 15.72 5.46
C ALA A 16 -10.67 17.08 6.11
N LEU A 17 -10.09 17.32 7.30
CA LEU A 17 -10.15 18.63 7.96
C LEU A 17 -9.50 19.75 7.13
N THR A 18 -8.35 19.46 6.52
CA THR A 18 -7.65 20.43 5.67
C THR A 18 -8.45 20.77 4.41
N LEU A 19 -9.13 19.78 3.82
CA LEU A 19 -9.99 19.99 2.66
C LEU A 19 -11.24 20.78 3.03
N SER A 20 -11.83 20.54 4.20
CA SER A 20 -12.95 21.32 4.73
C SER A 20 -12.55 22.78 4.97
N TYR A 21 -11.39 23.02 5.57
CA TYR A 21 -10.85 24.37 5.76
C TYR A 21 -10.56 25.07 4.41
N LEU A 22 -10.02 24.32 3.44
CA LEU A 22 -9.77 24.87 2.10
C LEU A 22 -11.05 25.39 1.46
N ASP A 23 -12.18 24.71 1.64
CA ASP A 23 -13.47 25.15 1.09
C ASP A 23 -13.89 26.51 1.64
N THR A 24 -13.59 26.83 2.90
CA THR A 24 -13.90 28.16 3.48
C THR A 24 -13.04 29.29 2.91
N LEU A 25 -11.86 28.96 2.39
CA LEU A 25 -10.95 29.95 1.80
C LEU A 25 -11.25 30.23 0.31
N LEU A 26 -12.08 29.43 -0.33
CA LEU A 26 -12.33 29.47 -1.76
C LEU A 26 -13.69 30.09 -2.07
N THR A 27 -13.71 31.00 -3.03
CA THR A 27 -14.96 31.62 -3.55
C THR A 27 -15.64 30.76 -4.62
N VAL A 28 -14.94 29.77 -5.16
CA VAL A 28 -15.43 28.83 -6.19
C VAL A 28 -15.07 27.40 -5.78
N PRO A 29 -16.03 26.47 -5.83
CA PRO A 29 -15.76 25.07 -5.51
C PRO A 29 -14.65 24.49 -6.38
N VAL A 30 -13.74 23.75 -5.76
CA VAL A 30 -12.65 23.05 -6.47
C VAL A 30 -13.08 21.62 -6.81
N GLN A 31 -12.87 21.23 -8.06
CA GLN A 31 -13.05 19.83 -8.45
C GLN A 31 -12.02 18.93 -7.73
N ARG A 32 -12.50 17.92 -7.02
CA ARG A 32 -11.67 16.93 -6.35
C ARG A 32 -11.67 15.63 -7.15
N ILE A 33 -10.49 15.10 -7.40
CA ILE A 33 -10.30 13.85 -8.14
C ILE A 33 -9.52 12.90 -7.25
N GLY A 34 -10.15 11.78 -6.88
CA GLY A 34 -9.53 10.70 -6.14
C GLY A 34 -9.07 9.58 -7.08
N ILE A 35 -7.82 9.15 -6.93
CA ILE A 35 -7.28 7.98 -7.63
C ILE A 35 -6.82 6.97 -6.59
N SER A 36 -7.13 5.71 -6.80
CA SER A 36 -6.79 4.66 -5.87
C SER A 36 -6.74 3.28 -6.50
N ALA A 37 -6.09 2.34 -5.84
CA ALA A 37 -6.27 0.93 -6.08
C ALA A 37 -7.70 0.50 -5.70
N THR A 38 -8.05 -0.75 -5.99
CA THR A 38 -9.35 -1.34 -5.60
C THR A 38 -9.52 -1.27 -4.08
N MET A 39 -10.70 -0.83 -3.64
CA MET A 39 -11.05 -0.68 -2.22
C MET A 39 -12.57 -0.79 -2.04
N GLU A 40 -12.99 -1.13 -0.83
CA GLU A 40 -14.40 -1.23 -0.46
C GLU A 40 -14.64 -0.66 0.94
N PRO A 41 -15.77 0.02 1.24
CA PRO A 41 -16.83 0.44 0.29
C PRO A 41 -16.44 1.70 -0.51
N LEU A 42 -16.61 1.64 -1.82
CA LEU A 42 -16.14 2.69 -2.73
C LEU A 42 -16.93 3.98 -2.59
N GLU A 43 -18.22 3.88 -2.32
CA GLU A 43 -19.12 5.02 -2.10
C GLU A 43 -18.67 5.84 -0.90
N THR A 44 -18.31 5.19 0.20
CA THR A 44 -17.83 5.87 1.42
C THR A 44 -16.51 6.59 1.17
N VAL A 45 -15.62 6.01 0.37
CA VAL A 45 -14.37 6.68 -0.02
C VAL A 45 -14.63 7.87 -0.93
N ALA A 46 -15.62 7.79 -1.80
CA ALA A 46 -16.03 8.90 -2.65
C ALA A 46 -16.63 10.06 -1.81
N GLU A 47 -17.49 9.74 -0.84
CA GLU A 47 -18.02 10.73 0.12
C GLU A 47 -16.92 11.42 0.93
N TYR A 48 -15.86 10.68 1.32
CA TYR A 48 -14.73 11.25 2.04
C TYR A 48 -14.05 12.42 1.30
N LEU A 49 -14.06 12.43 -0.02
CA LEU A 49 -13.45 13.50 -0.81
C LEU A 49 -14.32 14.76 -0.85
N VAL A 50 -15.60 14.64 -0.52
CA VAL A 50 -16.54 15.73 -0.60
C VAL A 50 -16.82 16.19 0.82
N SER A 51 -16.75 17.51 1.08
CA SER A 51 -17.19 18.06 2.37
C SER A 51 -18.69 17.83 2.54
N SER A 52 -19.13 17.58 3.76
CA SER A 52 -20.53 17.33 4.12
C SER A 52 -21.42 18.58 4.03
N GLY A 53 -21.04 19.60 3.29
CA GLY A 53 -21.89 20.77 3.09
C GLY A 53 -23.25 20.33 2.56
N ASP A 54 -24.26 20.37 3.39
CA ASP A 54 -25.65 20.33 2.94
C ASP A 54 -25.86 21.55 2.03
N ASP A 55 -25.94 21.29 0.74
CA ASP A 55 -26.54 22.30 -0.14
C ASP A 55 -27.96 22.48 0.36
N GLU A 56 -28.29 23.65 0.90
CA GLU A 56 -29.66 24.04 1.31
C GLU A 56 -30.70 23.79 0.19
N ASP A 57 -30.23 23.62 -1.05
CA ASP A 57 -31.01 23.33 -2.25
C ASP A 57 -31.22 21.85 -2.55
N GLY A 58 -30.71 20.92 -1.73
CA GLY A 58 -30.90 19.45 -1.90
C GLY A 58 -30.26 18.87 -3.17
N VAL A 59 -29.37 19.60 -3.83
CA VAL A 59 -28.55 19.12 -4.94
C VAL A 59 -27.21 18.65 -4.39
N GLY A 60 -27.23 17.50 -3.75
CA GLY A 60 -26.00 16.91 -3.20
C GLY A 60 -24.89 16.89 -4.26
N THR A 61 -23.67 17.16 -3.83
CA THR A 61 -22.49 17.19 -4.72
C THR A 61 -22.43 15.87 -5.51
N LYS A 62 -22.58 15.97 -6.84
CA LYS A 62 -22.62 14.78 -7.70
C LYS A 62 -21.27 14.11 -7.75
N ILE A 63 -21.15 12.98 -7.07
CA ILE A 63 -19.96 12.13 -7.09
C ILE A 63 -20.04 11.21 -8.31
N ASN A 64 -19.02 11.20 -9.16
CA ASN A 64 -18.90 10.27 -10.26
C ASN A 64 -17.82 9.25 -9.93
N ILE A 65 -18.19 7.98 -9.84
CA ILE A 65 -17.26 6.88 -9.58
C ILE A 65 -16.98 6.18 -10.90
N ALA A 66 -15.70 6.15 -11.30
CA ALA A 66 -15.25 5.37 -12.45
C ALA A 66 -14.51 4.12 -11.93
N LYS A 67 -15.16 2.97 -11.98
CA LYS A 67 -14.55 1.68 -11.64
C LYS A 67 -14.07 1.01 -12.93
N VAL A 68 -12.75 0.86 -13.07
CA VAL A 68 -12.16 0.08 -14.15
C VAL A 68 -12.13 -1.37 -13.70
N SER A 69 -13.15 -2.14 -14.10
CA SER A 69 -13.20 -3.57 -13.85
C SER A 69 -12.49 -4.31 -14.98
N GLY A 70 -11.43 -5.02 -14.61
CA GLY A 70 -10.77 -5.99 -15.48
C GLY A 70 -10.22 -7.07 -14.57
N ALA A 71 -10.80 -8.28 -14.61
CA ALA A 71 -10.15 -9.44 -14.02
C ALA A 71 -8.83 -9.63 -14.77
N ARG A 72 -7.71 -9.14 -14.19
CA ARG A 72 -6.38 -9.48 -14.70
C ARG A 72 -6.10 -10.92 -14.32
N GLU A 73 -5.75 -11.71 -15.30
CA GLU A 73 -5.18 -13.02 -15.04
C GLU A 73 -3.91 -12.84 -14.19
N LEU A 74 -3.82 -13.57 -13.07
CA LEU A 74 -2.68 -13.52 -12.16
C LEU A 74 -2.04 -14.90 -12.11
N ASP A 75 -0.74 -14.98 -12.29
CA ASP A 75 0.07 -16.17 -12.05
C ASP A 75 0.57 -16.12 -10.59
N LEU A 76 -0.29 -16.55 -9.66
CA LEU A 76 -0.04 -16.53 -8.23
C LEU A 76 0.00 -17.96 -7.65
N ASP A 77 1.08 -18.27 -6.95
CA ASP A 77 1.24 -19.57 -6.30
C ASP A 77 1.93 -19.45 -4.92
N ILE A 78 1.67 -20.43 -4.04
CA ILE A 78 2.31 -20.55 -2.72
C ILE A 78 3.35 -21.67 -2.80
N LEU A 79 4.61 -21.32 -2.52
CA LEU A 79 5.72 -22.26 -2.57
C LEU A 79 6.10 -22.77 -1.18
N ILE A 80 5.99 -24.07 -1.00
CA ILE A 80 6.47 -24.80 0.19
C ILE A 80 7.70 -25.58 -0.22
N THR A 81 8.88 -25.18 0.27
CA THR A 81 10.17 -25.76 -0.13
C THR A 81 10.54 -27.01 0.69
N ASP A 82 9.91 -27.26 1.81
CA ASP A 82 10.17 -28.40 2.68
C ASP A 82 8.87 -29.07 3.13
N PRO A 83 8.71 -30.39 2.92
CA PRO A 83 7.52 -31.13 3.38
C PRO A 83 7.32 -31.12 4.91
N LYS A 84 8.39 -30.89 5.68
CA LYS A 84 8.35 -30.79 7.15
C LYS A 84 8.32 -29.33 7.63
N PHE A 85 7.81 -28.46 6.82
CA PHE A 85 7.72 -27.03 7.06
C PHE A 85 7.16 -26.68 8.45
N SER A 86 6.11 -27.41 8.94
CA SER A 86 5.48 -27.17 10.24
C SER A 86 6.40 -27.36 11.44
N ASP A 87 7.47 -28.16 11.30
CA ASP A 87 8.37 -28.51 12.38
C ASP A 87 9.59 -27.58 12.49
N LEU A 88 9.68 -26.62 11.58
CA LEU A 88 10.83 -25.75 11.44
C LEU A 88 10.61 -24.38 12.09
N SER A 89 11.68 -23.81 12.63
CA SER A 89 11.67 -22.38 13.02
C SER A 89 11.73 -21.47 11.80
N VAL A 90 11.20 -20.24 11.94
CA VAL A 90 11.21 -19.19 10.90
C VAL A 90 12.58 -19.04 10.21
N MET A 91 13.66 -19.07 11.01
CA MET A 91 15.02 -18.94 10.45
C MET A 91 15.44 -20.15 9.62
N LYS A 92 15.06 -21.36 10.03
CA LYS A 92 15.35 -22.58 9.26
C LYS A 92 14.51 -22.64 7.98
N ILE A 93 13.25 -22.21 8.04
CA ILE A 93 12.40 -22.09 6.85
C ILE A 93 13.04 -21.14 5.86
N LEU A 94 13.48 -19.96 6.33
CA LEU A 94 14.15 -18.98 5.46
C LEU A 94 15.44 -19.59 4.85
N GLU A 95 16.26 -20.29 5.62
CA GLU A 95 17.48 -20.94 5.11
C GLU A 95 17.20 -21.92 3.97
N LYS A 96 16.15 -22.73 4.11
CA LYS A 96 15.73 -23.66 3.06
C LYS A 96 15.12 -22.96 1.84
N ASN A 97 14.48 -21.81 2.05
CA ASN A 97 13.89 -21.04 0.98
C ASN A 97 14.95 -20.27 0.15
N ILE A 98 16.15 -19.99 0.70
CA ILE A 98 17.15 -19.15 0.03
C ILE A 98 17.58 -19.71 -1.33
N GLU A 99 17.83 -21.00 -1.44
CA GLU A 99 18.21 -21.62 -2.71
C GLU A 99 17.09 -21.49 -3.74
N ALA A 100 15.85 -21.80 -3.34
CA ALA A 100 14.70 -21.66 -4.23
C ALA A 100 14.47 -20.20 -4.66
N ILE A 101 14.65 -19.25 -3.75
CA ILE A 101 14.58 -17.81 -4.06
C ILE A 101 15.69 -17.42 -5.05
N ALA A 102 16.92 -17.88 -4.85
CA ALA A 102 18.04 -17.59 -5.74
C ALA A 102 17.82 -18.18 -7.14
N ASP A 103 17.28 -19.40 -7.23
CA ASP A 103 16.93 -20.05 -8.49
C ASP A 103 15.83 -19.26 -9.23
N LEU A 104 14.78 -18.86 -8.52
CA LEU A 104 13.71 -18.04 -9.08
C LEU A 104 14.23 -16.69 -9.60
N ILE A 105 15.09 -16.01 -8.84
CA ILE A 105 15.72 -14.76 -9.28
C ILE A 105 16.59 -15.00 -10.52
N SER A 106 17.33 -16.11 -10.54
CA SER A 106 18.22 -16.43 -11.68
C SER A 106 17.45 -16.76 -12.96
N ALA A 107 16.23 -17.29 -12.82
CA ALA A 107 15.35 -17.62 -13.94
C ALA A 107 14.60 -16.40 -14.52
N HIS A 108 14.63 -15.25 -13.83
CA HIS A 108 13.93 -14.02 -14.24
C HIS A 108 14.91 -12.87 -14.45
N THR A 109 14.50 -11.85 -15.22
CA THR A 109 15.35 -10.68 -15.49
C THR A 109 15.35 -9.71 -14.30
N THR A 110 14.17 -9.45 -13.73
CA THR A 110 14.00 -8.50 -12.64
C THR A 110 13.01 -9.03 -11.63
N THR A 111 13.44 -9.17 -10.38
CA THR A 111 12.61 -9.68 -9.29
C THR A 111 12.53 -8.70 -8.12
N LEU A 112 11.33 -8.45 -7.62
CA LEU A 112 11.13 -7.80 -6.34
C LEU A 112 10.86 -8.85 -5.26
N VAL A 113 11.58 -8.78 -4.16
CA VAL A 113 11.38 -9.66 -2.99
C VAL A 113 10.87 -8.82 -1.83
N PHE A 114 9.61 -8.96 -1.49
CA PHE A 114 9.01 -8.28 -0.35
C PHE A 114 9.20 -9.08 0.94
N ALA A 115 9.59 -8.37 1.99
CA ALA A 115 9.73 -8.88 3.35
C ALA A 115 9.05 -7.93 4.33
N ASN A 116 8.46 -8.46 5.40
CA ASN A 116 7.62 -7.67 6.30
C ASN A 116 8.40 -6.71 7.22
N THR A 117 9.72 -6.90 7.37
CA THR A 117 10.55 -6.06 8.22
C THR A 117 11.88 -5.68 7.57
N ARG A 118 12.44 -4.52 7.97
CA ARG A 118 13.78 -4.07 7.53
C ARG A 118 14.86 -5.09 7.88
N LYS A 119 14.80 -5.66 9.08
CA LYS A 119 15.75 -6.69 9.53
C LYS A 119 15.70 -7.94 8.65
N MET A 120 14.50 -8.36 8.24
CA MET A 120 14.32 -9.49 7.33
C MET A 120 14.86 -9.14 5.94
N THR A 121 14.61 -7.95 5.43
CA THR A 121 15.17 -7.44 4.16
C THR A 121 16.69 -7.59 4.13
N GLU A 122 17.38 -7.07 5.15
CA GLU A 122 18.85 -7.15 5.23
C GLU A 122 19.35 -8.59 5.37
N ASN A 123 18.67 -9.41 6.17
CA ASN A 123 19.02 -10.82 6.36
C ASN A 123 18.89 -11.62 5.05
N ILE A 124 17.82 -11.40 4.29
CA ILE A 124 17.61 -12.06 2.99
C ILE A 124 18.71 -11.63 2.00
N VAL A 125 19.04 -10.34 1.92
CA VAL A 125 20.13 -9.85 1.07
C VAL A 125 21.45 -10.52 1.43
N LEU A 126 21.77 -10.56 2.73
CA LEU A 126 23.00 -11.21 3.22
C LEU A 126 23.10 -12.68 2.82
N LYS A 127 21.97 -13.40 2.92
CA LYS A 127 21.90 -14.83 2.56
C LYS A 127 21.88 -15.07 1.05
N LEU A 128 21.38 -14.15 0.24
CA LEU A 128 21.38 -14.26 -1.23
C LEU A 128 22.72 -13.85 -1.88
N ARG A 129 23.54 -13.02 -1.22
CA ARG A 129 24.84 -12.61 -1.76
C ARG A 129 25.78 -13.74 -2.16
N PRO A 130 25.90 -14.86 -1.42
CA PRO A 130 26.72 -15.97 -1.85
C PRO A 130 26.28 -16.59 -3.19
N HIS A 131 24.98 -16.49 -3.54
CA HIS A 131 24.41 -17.06 -4.76
C HIS A 131 24.40 -16.07 -5.93
N LEU A 132 24.16 -14.77 -5.65
CA LEU A 132 23.87 -13.75 -6.66
C LEU A 132 24.92 -12.63 -6.70
N GLY A 133 25.85 -12.57 -5.75
CA GLY A 133 26.87 -11.52 -5.69
C GLY A 133 26.26 -10.11 -5.55
N GLU A 134 26.74 -9.21 -6.39
CA GLU A 134 26.28 -7.81 -6.43
C GLU A 134 24.98 -7.59 -7.25
N LEU A 135 24.37 -8.67 -7.75
CA LEU A 135 23.11 -8.59 -8.51
C LEU A 135 21.88 -8.45 -7.59
N VAL A 136 22.06 -8.51 -6.28
CA VAL A 136 21.01 -8.34 -5.28
C VAL A 136 21.33 -7.16 -4.35
N ALA A 137 20.33 -6.31 -4.09
CA ALA A 137 20.44 -5.20 -3.15
C ALA A 137 19.21 -5.11 -2.25
N GLY A 138 19.38 -4.46 -1.09
CA GLY A 138 18.28 -4.13 -0.19
C GLY A 138 17.72 -2.74 -0.44
N HIS A 139 16.43 -2.53 -0.14
CA HIS A 139 15.79 -1.23 -0.20
C HIS A 139 14.75 -1.08 0.91
N HIS A 140 14.94 -0.14 1.83
CA HIS A 140 13.99 0.16 2.89
C HIS A 140 14.10 1.60 3.40
N GLY A 141 13.06 2.09 4.07
CA GLY A 141 12.93 3.49 4.45
C GLY A 141 14.01 4.03 5.41
N SER A 142 14.77 3.16 6.12
CA SER A 142 15.88 3.59 7.00
C SER A 142 17.23 3.77 6.30
N MET A 143 17.32 3.42 5.03
CA MET A 143 18.53 3.63 4.24
C MET A 143 18.68 5.10 3.85
N ASP A 144 19.92 5.55 3.67
CA ASP A 144 20.20 6.88 3.12
C ASP A 144 19.49 7.07 1.76
N LYS A 145 18.94 8.26 1.54
CA LYS A 145 18.20 8.59 0.32
C LYS A 145 19.02 8.36 -0.96
N LYS A 146 20.34 8.67 -0.90
CA LYS A 146 21.22 8.50 -2.07
C LYS A 146 21.41 7.04 -2.41
N ILE A 147 21.55 6.18 -1.39
CA ILE A 147 21.66 4.72 -1.59
C ILE A 147 20.39 4.16 -2.18
N ARG A 148 19.22 4.56 -1.68
CA ARG A 148 17.92 4.13 -2.23
C ARG A 148 17.78 4.48 -3.71
N LEU A 149 18.06 5.74 -4.05
CA LEU A 149 18.01 6.21 -5.43
C LEU A 149 19.02 5.50 -6.35
N ASP A 150 20.19 5.11 -5.83
CA ASP A 150 21.16 4.32 -6.58
C ASP A 150 20.64 2.90 -6.87
N VAL A 151 20.05 2.24 -5.86
CA VAL A 151 19.43 0.91 -6.00
C VAL A 151 18.29 0.96 -7.03
N GLU A 152 17.40 1.95 -6.94
CA GLU A 152 16.31 2.15 -7.90
C GLU A 152 16.82 2.32 -9.32
N LYS A 153 17.84 3.15 -9.52
CA LYS A 153 18.48 3.35 -10.83
C LYS A 153 19.13 2.07 -11.35
N LYS A 154 19.86 1.36 -10.51
CA LYS A 154 20.53 0.09 -10.89
C LYS A 154 19.50 -0.98 -11.28
N LEU A 155 18.38 -1.06 -10.56
CA LEU A 155 17.28 -1.96 -10.93
C LEU A 155 16.68 -1.58 -12.27
N LYS A 156 16.33 -0.31 -12.47
CA LYS A 156 15.73 0.20 -13.71
C LYS A 156 16.62 -0.03 -14.94
N HIS A 157 17.94 0.02 -14.79
CA HIS A 157 18.89 -0.20 -15.89
C HIS A 157 19.34 -1.68 -16.03
N GLY A 158 18.76 -2.60 -15.27
CA GLY A 158 19.10 -4.02 -15.34
C GLY A 158 20.47 -4.38 -14.72
N HIS A 159 21.06 -3.51 -13.93
CA HIS A 159 22.31 -3.80 -13.21
C HIS A 159 22.08 -4.64 -11.94
N LEU A 160 20.84 -4.74 -11.50
CA LEU A 160 20.40 -5.65 -10.44
C LEU A 160 19.37 -6.63 -10.99
N ARG A 161 19.46 -7.89 -10.58
CA ARG A 161 18.43 -8.90 -10.86
C ARG A 161 17.35 -8.93 -9.82
N ALA A 162 17.70 -8.57 -8.57
CA ALA A 162 16.71 -8.54 -7.50
C ALA A 162 16.92 -7.36 -6.56
N VAL A 163 15.81 -6.83 -6.05
CA VAL A 163 15.80 -5.94 -4.89
C VAL A 163 14.91 -6.55 -3.83
N VAL A 164 15.48 -6.72 -2.64
CA VAL A 164 14.74 -7.13 -1.44
C VAL A 164 14.27 -5.86 -0.73
N THR A 165 12.97 -5.76 -0.48
CA THR A 165 12.37 -4.54 0.06
C THR A 165 11.35 -4.83 1.16
N SER A 166 11.07 -3.85 2.01
CA SER A 166 9.90 -3.88 2.89
C SER A 166 8.70 -3.23 2.18
N SER A 167 8.18 -2.13 2.70
CA SER A 167 7.07 -1.38 2.08
C SER A 167 7.53 -0.27 1.13
N SER A 168 8.82 0.00 1.04
CA SER A 168 9.33 1.20 0.35
C SER A 168 9.26 1.17 -1.19
N LEU A 169 8.95 0.03 -1.79
CA LEU A 169 8.73 -0.14 -3.23
C LEU A 169 7.30 -0.62 -3.56
N GLU A 170 6.38 -0.54 -2.60
CA GLU A 170 4.97 -0.88 -2.82
C GLU A 170 4.28 0.13 -3.73
N MET A 171 4.62 1.42 -3.60
CA MET A 171 3.87 2.52 -4.20
C MET A 171 4.74 3.47 -5.02
N GLY A 172 4.18 3.96 -6.13
CA GLY A 172 4.54 5.22 -6.78
C GLY A 172 5.95 5.37 -7.38
N ILE A 173 6.79 4.33 -7.40
CA ILE A 173 8.16 4.45 -7.91
C ILE A 173 8.26 3.78 -9.28
N ASP A 174 8.80 4.52 -10.25
CA ASP A 174 9.13 3.98 -11.57
C ASP A 174 10.46 3.21 -11.53
N ILE A 175 10.35 1.92 -11.25
CA ILE A 175 11.50 0.99 -11.17
C ILE A 175 11.71 0.19 -12.44
N GLY A 176 10.94 0.49 -13.49
CA GLY A 176 10.98 -0.26 -14.73
C GLY A 176 10.15 -1.55 -14.68
N SER A 177 10.43 -2.44 -15.62
CA SER A 177 9.71 -3.70 -15.77
C SER A 177 10.17 -4.72 -14.74
N VAL A 178 9.22 -5.27 -13.98
CA VAL A 178 9.43 -6.36 -13.02
C VAL A 178 8.76 -7.63 -13.57
N ASP A 179 9.50 -8.74 -13.60
CA ASP A 179 9.02 -10.01 -14.15
C ASP A 179 8.39 -10.90 -13.09
N LEU A 180 8.91 -10.82 -11.86
CA LEU A 180 8.48 -11.66 -10.74
C LEU A 180 8.43 -10.86 -9.43
N VAL A 181 7.39 -11.10 -8.67
CA VAL A 181 7.28 -10.68 -7.27
C VAL A 181 7.38 -11.90 -6.37
N LEU A 182 8.28 -11.87 -5.40
CA LEU A 182 8.36 -12.83 -4.31
C LEU A 182 7.90 -12.15 -3.02
N GLN A 183 7.04 -12.81 -2.26
CA GLN A 183 6.56 -12.34 -0.97
C GLN A 183 6.98 -13.34 0.11
N ILE A 184 7.76 -12.90 1.09
CA ILE A 184 8.22 -13.71 2.22
C ILE A 184 7.33 -13.42 3.44
N GLY A 185 6.60 -14.43 3.89
CA GLY A 185 5.56 -14.28 4.92
C GLY A 185 4.27 -13.66 4.37
N SER A 186 3.23 -13.56 5.20
CA SER A 186 1.98 -12.93 4.81
C SER A 186 2.12 -11.41 4.69
N PRO A 187 1.56 -10.76 3.65
CA PRO A 187 1.51 -9.30 3.56
C PRO A 187 0.53 -8.68 4.57
N GLY A 188 -0.36 -9.47 5.17
CA GLY A 188 -1.34 -9.06 6.19
C GLY A 188 -2.72 -8.67 5.64
N ASP A 189 -2.81 -8.14 4.42
CA ASP A 189 -4.08 -7.76 3.80
C ASP A 189 -4.06 -7.95 2.27
N ILE A 190 -5.26 -8.05 1.68
CA ILE A 190 -5.48 -8.31 0.24
C ILE A 190 -4.98 -7.12 -0.60
N SER A 191 -5.24 -5.91 -0.13
CA SER A 191 -4.87 -4.67 -0.83
C SER A 191 -3.35 -4.57 -0.99
N THR A 192 -2.60 -4.78 0.10
CA THR A 192 -1.13 -4.83 0.08
C THR A 192 -0.61 -5.93 -0.84
N ALA A 193 -1.22 -7.14 -0.79
CA ALA A 193 -0.84 -8.23 -1.69
C ALA A 193 -0.99 -7.83 -3.16
N LEU A 194 -2.16 -7.30 -3.54
CA LEU A 194 -2.44 -6.89 -4.92
C LEU A 194 -1.53 -5.75 -5.39
N GLN A 195 -1.20 -4.80 -4.52
CA GLN A 195 -0.25 -3.72 -4.84
C GLN A 195 1.16 -4.26 -5.11
N ARG A 196 1.63 -5.21 -4.28
CA ARG A 196 2.93 -5.88 -4.48
C ARG A 196 2.93 -6.71 -5.76
N ILE A 197 1.93 -7.56 -5.98
CA ILE A 197 1.76 -8.35 -7.20
C ILE A 197 1.71 -7.43 -8.42
N GLY A 198 0.98 -6.32 -8.31
CA GLY A 198 0.84 -5.32 -9.36
C GLY A 198 2.16 -4.65 -9.78
N ARG A 199 3.27 -4.79 -9.01
CA ARG A 199 4.60 -4.37 -9.46
C ARG A 199 5.13 -5.24 -10.59
N ALA A 200 4.67 -6.50 -10.70
CA ALA A 200 4.99 -7.35 -11.84
C ALA A 200 4.04 -7.09 -13.03
N GLY A 201 4.49 -7.39 -14.23
CA GLY A 201 3.63 -7.39 -15.42
C GLY A 201 3.19 -6.02 -15.91
N HIS A 202 3.95 -4.96 -15.66
CA HIS A 202 3.66 -3.60 -16.12
C HIS A 202 3.61 -3.40 -17.65
N HIS A 203 3.70 -4.48 -18.44
CA HIS A 203 3.52 -4.41 -19.89
C HIS A 203 2.04 -4.52 -20.24
N VAL A 204 1.63 -3.84 -21.29
CA VAL A 204 0.28 -4.01 -21.85
C VAL A 204 0.09 -5.49 -22.25
N GLY A 205 -0.82 -6.19 -21.57
CA GLY A 205 -1.07 -7.63 -21.77
C GLY A 205 -0.17 -8.57 -20.96
N GLY A 206 0.71 -8.07 -20.09
CA GLY A 206 1.50 -8.90 -19.19
C GLY A 206 0.67 -9.52 -18.07
N ILE A 207 0.89 -10.80 -17.79
CA ILE A 207 0.31 -11.50 -16.63
C ILE A 207 1.25 -11.27 -15.43
N PRO A 208 0.81 -10.56 -14.37
CA PRO A 208 1.60 -10.41 -13.16
C PRO A 208 1.93 -11.77 -12.54
N ARG A 209 3.20 -11.99 -12.22
CA ARG A 209 3.68 -13.23 -11.60
C ARG A 209 4.10 -12.99 -10.18
N ALA A 210 3.56 -13.78 -9.26
CA ALA A 210 3.95 -13.72 -7.87
C ALA A 210 4.09 -15.12 -7.26
N ARG A 211 5.04 -15.25 -6.33
CA ARG A 211 5.21 -16.46 -5.52
C ARG A 211 5.27 -16.05 -4.05
N PHE A 212 4.44 -16.68 -3.26
CA PHE A 212 4.38 -16.48 -1.82
C PHE A 212 5.13 -17.59 -1.12
N LEU A 213 6.05 -17.24 -0.23
CA LEU A 213 6.83 -18.17 0.57
C LEU A 213 6.47 -17.97 2.05
N PRO A 214 5.64 -18.84 2.62
CA PRO A 214 5.28 -18.74 4.04
C PRO A 214 6.52 -18.90 4.92
N SER A 215 6.54 -18.20 6.05
CA SER A 215 7.60 -18.27 7.07
C SER A 215 7.16 -19.02 8.34
N SER A 216 5.87 -19.35 8.44
CA SER A 216 5.26 -20.12 9.52
C SER A 216 3.99 -20.84 9.03
N VAL A 217 3.44 -21.73 9.87
CA VAL A 217 2.14 -22.38 9.57
C VAL A 217 1.01 -21.35 9.53
N ASP A 218 1.05 -20.37 10.42
CA ASP A 218 0.05 -19.29 10.44
C ASP A 218 0.12 -18.47 9.15
N ASP A 219 1.31 -18.09 8.69
CA ASP A 219 1.50 -17.45 7.38
C ASP A 219 0.93 -18.29 6.23
N LEU A 220 1.10 -19.61 6.28
CA LEU A 220 0.57 -20.49 5.22
C LEU A 220 -0.97 -20.45 5.18
N LEU A 221 -1.62 -20.45 6.34
CA LEU A 221 -3.07 -20.36 6.43
C LEU A 221 -3.57 -19.00 5.93
N GLU A 222 -2.91 -17.92 6.35
CA GLU A 222 -3.24 -16.57 5.88
C GLU A 222 -3.04 -16.43 4.37
N LEU A 223 -1.93 -16.93 3.82
CA LEU A 223 -1.65 -16.87 2.38
C LEU A 223 -2.64 -17.70 1.57
N ALA A 224 -3.07 -18.86 2.08
CA ALA A 224 -4.09 -19.67 1.41
C ALA A 224 -5.46 -18.95 1.38
N ALA A 225 -5.86 -18.35 2.49
CA ALA A 225 -7.07 -17.53 2.55
C ALA A 225 -6.99 -16.31 1.61
N LEU A 226 -5.85 -15.62 1.61
CA LEU A 226 -5.58 -14.47 0.77
C LEU A 226 -5.60 -14.84 -0.73
N GLN A 227 -5.00 -15.97 -1.10
CA GLN A 227 -5.05 -16.46 -2.48
C GLN A 227 -6.49 -16.77 -2.92
N ALA A 228 -7.30 -17.40 -2.04
CA ALA A 228 -8.71 -17.67 -2.30
C ALA A 228 -9.51 -16.36 -2.47
N ALA A 229 -9.32 -15.39 -1.58
CA ALA A 229 -9.98 -14.08 -1.64
C ALA A 229 -9.62 -13.32 -2.94
N ILE A 230 -8.34 -13.32 -3.34
CA ILE A 230 -7.92 -12.72 -4.62
C ILE A 230 -8.62 -13.39 -5.82
N GLN A 231 -8.75 -14.73 -5.81
CA GLN A 231 -9.39 -15.48 -6.88
C GLN A 231 -10.89 -15.22 -6.98
N THR A 232 -11.55 -14.99 -5.84
CA THR A 232 -12.99 -14.64 -5.78
C THR A 232 -13.25 -13.15 -5.98
N GLY A 233 -12.21 -12.32 -6.01
CA GLY A 233 -12.31 -10.86 -6.15
C GLY A 233 -12.79 -10.16 -4.88
N GLU A 234 -12.63 -10.81 -3.73
CA GLU A 234 -12.90 -10.21 -2.43
C GLU A 234 -11.85 -9.15 -2.10
N MET A 235 -12.24 -8.16 -1.30
CA MET A 235 -11.36 -7.08 -0.83
C MET A 235 -11.53 -6.89 0.67
N ASP A 236 -10.50 -6.35 1.30
CA ASP A 236 -10.60 -5.93 2.69
C ASP A 236 -11.57 -4.75 2.82
N LEU A 237 -12.40 -4.79 3.86
CA LEU A 237 -13.22 -3.64 4.22
C LEU A 237 -12.32 -2.58 4.88
N LEU A 238 -12.37 -1.37 4.36
CA LEU A 238 -11.65 -0.25 4.97
C LEU A 238 -12.32 0.19 6.27
N ASP A 239 -11.52 0.35 7.32
CA ASP A 239 -11.92 1.05 8.53
C ASP A 239 -11.69 2.55 8.38
N PHE A 240 -12.69 3.34 8.74
CA PHE A 240 -12.66 4.80 8.59
C PHE A 240 -12.60 5.45 9.97
N PRO A 241 -11.42 5.93 10.42
CA PRO A 241 -11.30 6.59 11.70
C PRO A 241 -12.22 7.82 11.77
N GLN A 242 -13.10 7.83 12.76
CA GLN A 242 -14.05 8.92 13.00
C GLN A 242 -13.74 9.61 14.34
N ASN A 243 -14.04 10.89 14.42
CA ASN A 243 -13.97 11.69 15.65
C ASN A 243 -12.62 11.56 16.40
N SER A 244 -11.50 11.50 15.67
CA SER A 244 -10.16 11.39 16.25
C SER A 244 -9.76 12.68 16.97
N LEU A 245 -9.94 12.74 18.30
CA LEU A 245 -9.75 13.95 19.11
C LEU A 245 -8.32 14.51 19.06
N ASP A 246 -7.32 13.66 18.97
CA ASP A 246 -5.92 14.07 18.84
C ASP A 246 -5.64 14.80 17.51
N VAL A 247 -6.31 14.38 16.44
CA VAL A 247 -6.20 15.04 15.13
C VAL A 247 -6.92 16.39 15.14
N VAL A 248 -8.11 16.47 15.75
CA VAL A 248 -8.81 17.76 15.95
C VAL A 248 -7.96 18.72 16.76
N ALA A 249 -7.42 18.27 17.90
CA ALA A 249 -6.58 19.11 18.74
C ALA A 249 -5.37 19.68 17.99
N GLN A 250 -4.70 18.84 17.20
CA GLN A 250 -3.58 19.27 16.35
C GLN A 250 -4.04 20.28 15.29
N PHE A 251 -5.17 20.02 14.65
CA PHE A 251 -5.72 20.87 13.60
C PHE A 251 -6.13 22.25 14.16
N MET A 252 -6.80 22.28 15.31
CA MET A 252 -7.17 23.53 16.02
C MET A 252 -5.97 24.38 16.35
N ILE A 253 -4.88 23.77 16.86
CA ILE A 253 -3.63 24.50 17.12
C ILE A 253 -3.10 25.13 15.80
N GLY A 254 -3.16 24.39 14.69
CA GLY A 254 -2.76 24.89 13.38
C GLY A 254 -3.60 26.09 12.94
N LEU A 255 -4.92 26.05 13.08
CA LEU A 255 -5.84 27.14 12.73
C LEU A 255 -5.51 28.42 13.53
N VAL A 256 -5.36 28.32 14.85
CA VAL A 256 -5.09 29.47 15.73
C VAL A 256 -3.72 30.09 15.45
N ILE A 257 -2.73 29.33 15.00
CA ILE A 257 -1.42 29.87 14.62
C ILE A 257 -1.53 30.71 13.32
N ILE A 258 -2.42 30.32 12.41
CA ILE A 258 -2.53 30.96 11.09
C ILE A 258 -3.41 32.21 11.18
N ASN A 259 -4.55 32.11 11.86
CA ASN A 259 -5.55 33.20 11.95
C ASN A 259 -6.21 33.23 13.33
N GLU A 260 -6.78 34.39 13.70
CA GLU A 260 -7.82 34.45 14.71
C GLU A 260 -9.08 33.82 14.12
N ILE A 261 -9.62 32.80 14.78
CA ILE A 261 -10.82 32.09 14.36
C ILE A 261 -11.80 32.00 15.54
N ASP A 262 -13.08 32.21 15.25
CA ASP A 262 -14.15 32.00 16.20
C ASP A 262 -14.38 30.51 16.43
N ILE A 263 -14.88 30.15 17.63
CA ILE A 263 -15.09 28.75 18.00
C ILE A 263 -16.22 28.12 17.18
N ASP A 264 -17.24 28.89 16.84
CA ASP A 264 -18.38 28.41 16.05
C ASP A 264 -17.92 28.17 14.59
N GLU A 265 -17.11 29.08 14.03
CA GLU A 265 -16.50 28.89 12.70
C GLU A 265 -15.58 27.65 12.68
N ALA A 266 -14.76 27.48 13.71
CA ALA A 266 -13.90 26.29 13.82
C ALA A 266 -14.72 25.00 13.93
N TYR A 267 -15.83 25.04 14.65
CA TYR A 267 -16.73 23.90 14.77
C TYR A 267 -17.40 23.55 13.43
N GLU A 268 -17.86 24.54 12.67
CA GLU A 268 -18.40 24.31 11.32
C GLU A 268 -17.35 23.67 10.38
N ILE A 269 -16.13 24.17 10.37
CA ILE A 269 -15.03 23.58 9.59
C ILE A 269 -14.82 22.11 9.96
N ILE A 270 -14.83 21.80 11.27
CA ILE A 270 -14.60 20.45 11.75
C ILE A 270 -15.75 19.53 11.34
N THR A 271 -16.99 19.92 11.56
CA THR A 271 -18.17 19.09 11.30
C THR A 271 -18.46 18.91 9.82
N ASN A 272 -18.02 19.82 8.96
CA ASN A 272 -18.08 19.67 7.52
C ASN A 272 -17.07 18.64 6.98
N ALA A 273 -16.03 18.29 7.72
CA ALA A 273 -15.12 17.23 7.32
C ALA A 273 -15.80 15.86 7.51
N TRP A 274 -15.75 14.99 6.49
CA TRP A 274 -16.42 13.68 6.51
C TRP A 274 -16.16 12.85 7.76
N SER A 275 -14.92 12.86 8.25
CA SER A 275 -14.51 12.12 9.46
C SER A 275 -15.16 12.65 10.76
N TYR A 276 -15.79 13.80 10.74
CA TYR A 276 -16.39 14.47 11.89
C TYR A 276 -17.85 14.86 11.69
N ARG A 277 -18.51 14.37 10.63
CA ARG A 277 -19.94 14.64 10.36
C ARG A 277 -20.89 14.27 11.48
N ASN A 278 -20.47 13.39 12.39
CA ASN A 278 -21.20 12.99 13.59
C ASN A 278 -20.48 13.45 14.88
N PHE A 279 -19.71 14.53 14.80
CA PHE A 279 -19.01 15.07 15.96
C PHE A 279 -20.02 15.72 16.92
N PRO A 280 -19.95 15.42 18.27
CA PRO A 280 -20.93 15.89 19.24
C PRO A 280 -20.85 17.40 19.51
#